data_4caa4d2fc4a7e840dda72a282536eba1
#
_entry.id   4caa4d2fc4a7e840dda72a282536eba1
#
_cell.length_a   1.000
_cell.length_b   1.000
_cell.length_c   1.000
_cell.angle_alpha   90.00
_cell.angle_beta   90.00
_cell.angle_gamma   90.00
#
_symmetry.space_group_name_H-M   'P 1'
#
loop_
_entity.id
_entity.type
_entity.pdbx_description
1 polymer ?
#
loop_
_entity_poly.entity_id
_entity_poly.type
_entity_poly.pdbx_seq_one_letter_code
_entity_poly.pdbx_strand_id
1 'polypeptide(L)'
;VKQDGNIGRRWNYKNLYKESLKLAFALSTRFKKGEHVVIWSPNNPEWILIEYAAALSGIVLVTANPALQEKELRYIIENSHAVALFLVPEFRGNPMINIGKKSVLNNTAIREIINILDYDALFFNSKKNVILPHVQPDDAAQIQYTSGTTGFPKGAMLSHLGLINNAYF
;
A
#
# COMPACT_ATOMS: atom_id res chain seq x y z
N VAL A 1 -11.75 8.29 -13.23
CA VAL A 1 -11.87 8.87 -14.60
C VAL A 1 -10.47 8.92 -15.18
N LYS A 2 -10.27 8.43 -16.41
CA LYS A 2 -9.00 8.51 -17.13
C LYS A 2 -8.73 9.96 -17.55
N GLN A 3 -7.48 10.27 -17.90
CA GLN A 3 -7.09 11.62 -18.37
C GLN A 3 -7.86 12.09 -19.61
N ASP A 4 -8.36 11.14 -20.42
CA ASP A 4 -9.21 11.40 -21.59
C ASP A 4 -10.70 11.62 -21.25
N GLY A 5 -11.05 11.70 -19.97
CA GLY A 5 -12.43 11.86 -19.49
C GLY A 5 -13.25 10.57 -19.46
N ASN A 6 -12.74 9.47 -19.99
CA ASN A 6 -13.45 8.19 -19.99
C ASN A 6 -13.48 7.54 -18.60
N ILE A 7 -14.56 6.78 -18.33
CA ILE A 7 -14.67 5.98 -17.11
C ILE A 7 -13.86 4.69 -17.32
N GLY A 8 -12.70 4.61 -16.64
CA GLY A 8 -11.82 3.44 -16.75
C GLY A 8 -12.38 2.23 -16.03
N ARG A 9 -12.66 2.37 -14.75
CA ARG A 9 -13.17 1.29 -13.90
C ARG A 9 -14.29 1.82 -13.00
N ARG A 10 -15.31 0.98 -12.79
CA ARG A 10 -16.44 1.32 -11.93
C ARG A 10 -16.74 0.14 -11.01
N TRP A 11 -16.80 0.41 -9.71
CA TRP A 11 -17.26 -0.55 -8.71
C TRP A 11 -18.52 -0.05 -8.02
N ASN A 12 -19.42 -0.94 -7.70
CA ASN A 12 -20.29 -0.79 -6.55
C ASN A 12 -19.59 -1.34 -5.30
N TYR A 13 -20.06 -1.04 -4.11
CA TYR A 13 -19.46 -1.49 -2.85
C TYR A 13 -19.32 -3.01 -2.76
N LYS A 14 -20.32 -3.77 -3.25
CA LYS A 14 -20.28 -5.24 -3.27
C LYS A 14 -19.13 -5.78 -4.11
N ASN A 15 -18.89 -5.19 -5.27
CA ASN A 15 -17.81 -5.61 -6.17
C ASN A 15 -16.44 -5.17 -5.64
N LEU A 16 -16.35 -3.96 -5.09
CA LEU A 16 -15.13 -3.49 -4.43
C LEU A 16 -14.74 -4.44 -3.29
N TYR A 17 -15.68 -4.79 -2.41
CA TYR A 17 -15.44 -5.75 -1.33
C TYR A 17 -14.96 -7.11 -1.84
N LYS A 18 -15.60 -7.66 -2.88
CA LYS A 18 -15.22 -8.96 -3.46
C LYS A 18 -13.79 -8.94 -4.06
N GLU A 19 -13.45 -7.88 -4.78
CA GLU A 19 -12.11 -7.75 -5.36
C GLU A 19 -11.06 -7.52 -4.27
N SER A 20 -11.36 -6.68 -3.26
CA SER A 20 -10.49 -6.47 -2.11
C SER A 20 -10.25 -7.76 -1.33
N LEU A 21 -11.29 -8.56 -1.12
CA LEU A 21 -11.18 -9.86 -0.45
C LEU A 21 -10.30 -10.84 -1.24
N LYS A 22 -10.48 -10.89 -2.57
CA LYS A 22 -9.62 -11.70 -3.44
C LYS A 22 -8.16 -11.25 -3.37
N LEU A 23 -7.92 -9.94 -3.35
CA LEU A 23 -6.56 -9.41 -3.20
C LEU A 23 -6.01 -9.67 -1.79
N ALA A 24 -6.83 -9.57 -0.74
CA ALA A 24 -6.42 -9.91 0.62
C ALA A 24 -5.93 -11.35 0.74
N PHE A 25 -6.60 -12.31 0.08
CA PHE A 25 -6.11 -13.70 0.00
C PHE A 25 -4.75 -13.78 -0.69
N ALA A 26 -4.54 -13.07 -1.80
CA ALA A 26 -3.25 -13.04 -2.49
C ALA A 26 -2.16 -12.44 -1.61
N LEU A 27 -2.43 -11.33 -0.92
CA LEU A 27 -1.48 -10.67 -0.03
C LEU A 27 -1.14 -11.56 1.18
N SER A 28 -2.12 -12.24 1.78
CA SER A 28 -1.91 -13.14 2.93
C SER A 28 -1.06 -14.39 2.61
N THR A 29 -0.84 -14.72 1.33
CA THR A 29 0.14 -15.76 0.96
C THR A 29 1.58 -15.26 0.94
N ARG A 30 1.78 -13.95 0.91
CA ARG A 30 3.07 -13.27 0.70
C ARG A 30 3.54 -12.52 1.93
N PHE A 31 2.59 -12.00 2.71
CA PHE A 31 2.82 -11.14 3.87
C PHE A 31 2.05 -11.65 5.08
N LYS A 32 2.61 -11.41 6.27
CA LYS A 32 1.99 -11.76 7.54
C LYS A 32 1.24 -10.56 8.13
N LYS A 33 0.25 -10.83 8.99
CA LYS A 33 -0.38 -9.79 9.81
C LYS A 33 0.68 -8.97 10.57
N GLY A 34 0.54 -7.66 10.54
CA GLY A 34 1.45 -6.71 11.18
C GLY A 34 2.69 -6.37 10.37
N GLU A 35 2.95 -7.00 9.22
CA GLU A 35 4.02 -6.57 8.33
C GLU A 35 3.64 -5.27 7.61
N HIS A 36 4.64 -4.42 7.39
CA HIS A 36 4.48 -3.11 6.78
C HIS A 36 4.79 -3.17 5.28
N VAL A 37 3.93 -2.55 4.49
CA VAL A 37 4.09 -2.47 3.03
C VAL A 37 3.99 -1.01 2.60
N VAL A 38 5.01 -0.47 1.96
CA VAL A 38 4.96 0.89 1.43
C VAL A 38 4.15 0.93 0.14
N ILE A 39 3.18 1.85 0.06
CA ILE A 39 2.53 2.23 -1.20
C ILE A 39 3.00 3.62 -1.62
N TRP A 40 3.69 3.68 -2.75
CA TRP A 40 4.24 4.89 -3.34
C TRP A 40 3.63 5.10 -4.72
N SER A 41 2.49 5.78 -4.75
CA SER A 41 1.65 5.90 -5.94
C SER A 41 0.75 7.14 -5.83
N PRO A 42 0.41 7.79 -6.95
CA PRO A 42 -0.69 8.75 -6.97
C PRO A 42 -2.03 8.04 -6.75
N ASN A 43 -3.08 8.83 -6.57
CA ASN A 43 -4.43 8.31 -6.45
C ASN A 43 -4.84 7.57 -7.73
N ASN A 44 -5.16 6.31 -7.60
CA ASN A 44 -5.69 5.46 -8.67
C ASN A 44 -6.63 4.39 -8.06
N PRO A 45 -7.41 3.69 -8.88
CA PRO A 45 -8.36 2.68 -8.38
C PRO A 45 -7.67 1.53 -7.62
N GLU A 46 -6.49 1.13 -8.06
CA GLU A 46 -5.71 0.03 -7.47
C GLU A 46 -5.26 0.38 -6.04
N TRP A 47 -5.02 1.66 -5.76
CA TRP A 47 -4.68 2.14 -4.43
C TRP A 47 -5.77 1.83 -3.41
N ILE A 48 -7.04 2.14 -3.77
CA ILE A 48 -8.21 1.86 -2.92
C ILE A 48 -8.37 0.35 -2.70
N LEU A 49 -8.17 -0.44 -3.75
CA LEU A 49 -8.26 -1.89 -3.68
C LEU A 49 -7.22 -2.48 -2.72
N ILE A 50 -5.98 -1.98 -2.79
CA ILE A 50 -4.88 -2.38 -1.92
C ILE A 50 -5.14 -1.96 -0.47
N GLU A 51 -5.67 -0.77 -0.24
CA GLU A 51 -6.00 -0.28 1.11
C GLU A 51 -6.99 -1.21 1.82
N TYR A 52 -8.10 -1.55 1.17
CA TYR A 52 -9.06 -2.50 1.75
C TYR A 52 -8.49 -3.92 1.87
N ALA A 53 -7.70 -4.36 0.91
CA ALA A 53 -7.08 -5.68 0.97
C ALA A 53 -6.05 -5.78 2.10
N ALA A 54 -5.23 -4.76 2.31
CA ALA A 54 -4.29 -4.67 3.43
C ALA A 54 -5.03 -4.70 4.76
N ALA A 55 -6.11 -3.90 4.88
CA ALA A 55 -6.94 -3.90 6.09
C ALA A 55 -7.54 -5.28 6.40
N LEU A 56 -8.06 -5.99 5.38
CA LEU A 56 -8.63 -7.34 5.55
C LEU A 56 -7.58 -8.40 5.90
N SER A 57 -6.34 -8.23 5.46
CA SER A 57 -5.24 -9.15 5.72
C SER A 57 -4.40 -8.78 6.95
N GLY A 58 -4.72 -7.66 7.64
CA GLY A 58 -3.98 -7.17 8.78
C GLY A 58 -2.57 -6.67 8.46
N ILE A 59 -2.31 -6.32 7.20
CA ILE A 59 -1.07 -5.69 6.74
C ILE A 59 -1.17 -4.20 7.02
N VAL A 60 -0.09 -3.60 7.53
CA VAL A 60 -0.03 -2.15 7.78
C VAL A 60 0.44 -1.42 6.52
N LEU A 61 -0.42 -0.57 5.98
CA LEU A 61 -0.13 0.18 4.77
C LEU A 61 0.63 1.47 5.11
N VAL A 62 1.86 1.59 4.63
CA VAL A 62 2.69 2.80 4.79
C VAL A 62 2.53 3.69 3.57
N THR A 63 1.91 4.85 3.74
CA THR A 63 1.64 5.75 2.63
C THR A 63 2.82 6.67 2.36
N ALA A 64 3.30 6.68 1.12
CA ALA A 64 4.38 7.54 0.67
C ALA A 64 3.91 8.50 -0.42
N ASN A 65 4.25 9.78 -0.28
CA ASN A 65 3.89 10.79 -1.28
C ASN A 65 4.57 10.48 -2.63
N PRO A 66 3.83 10.42 -3.75
CA PRO A 66 4.39 10.10 -5.06
C PRO A 66 5.44 11.10 -5.58
N ALA A 67 5.56 12.28 -4.97
CA ALA A 67 6.58 13.27 -5.33
C ALA A 67 7.96 13.00 -4.69
N LEU A 68 8.06 12.06 -3.72
CA LEU A 68 9.31 11.74 -3.05
C LEU A 68 10.36 11.22 -4.03
N GLN A 69 11.62 11.59 -3.75
CA GLN A 69 12.78 11.11 -4.49
C GLN A 69 13.46 9.95 -3.74
N GLU A 70 14.51 9.39 -4.34
CA GLU A 70 15.20 8.20 -3.85
C GLU A 70 15.55 8.24 -2.35
N LYS A 71 16.17 9.33 -1.88
CA LYS A 71 16.63 9.44 -0.48
C LYS A 71 15.47 9.47 0.52
N GLU A 72 14.41 10.20 0.18
CA GLU A 72 13.24 10.36 1.02
C GLU A 72 12.42 9.06 1.08
N LEU A 73 12.26 8.39 -0.08
CA LEU A 73 11.59 7.11 -0.16
C LEU A 73 12.37 6.04 0.61
N ARG A 74 13.70 6.00 0.48
CA ARG A 74 14.58 5.10 1.25
C ARG A 74 14.37 5.30 2.75
N TYR A 75 14.37 6.53 3.22
CA TYR A 75 14.13 6.85 4.62
C TYR A 75 12.79 6.27 5.12
N ILE A 76 11.69 6.46 4.36
CA ILE A 76 10.37 5.93 4.74
C ILE A 76 10.41 4.40 4.81
N ILE A 77 11.00 3.74 3.82
CA ILE A 77 11.11 2.28 3.76
C ILE A 77 11.87 1.73 4.97
N GLU A 78 13.02 2.31 5.28
CA GLU A 78 13.87 1.91 6.39
C GLU A 78 13.22 2.21 7.75
N ASN A 79 12.72 3.42 7.93
CA ASN A 79 12.12 3.86 9.19
C ASN A 79 10.83 3.12 9.52
N SER A 80 10.03 2.74 8.50
CA SER A 80 8.83 1.94 8.68
C SER A 80 9.09 0.44 8.79
N HIS A 81 10.32 -0.03 8.62
CA HIS A 81 10.65 -1.46 8.54
C HIS A 81 9.80 -2.22 7.51
N ALA A 82 9.55 -1.59 6.38
CA ALA A 82 8.72 -2.18 5.34
C ALA A 82 9.38 -3.41 4.70
N VAL A 83 8.56 -4.39 4.31
CA VAL A 83 8.98 -5.63 3.68
C VAL A 83 8.67 -5.70 2.18
N ALA A 84 7.91 -4.73 1.67
CA ALA A 84 7.60 -4.61 0.25
C ALA A 84 7.34 -3.14 -0.15
N LEU A 85 7.52 -2.87 -1.45
CA LEU A 85 7.26 -1.59 -2.07
C LEU A 85 6.26 -1.77 -3.23
N PHE A 86 5.09 -1.16 -3.11
CA PHE A 86 4.06 -1.07 -4.13
C PHE A 86 4.14 0.29 -4.81
N LEU A 87 4.19 0.31 -6.14
CA LEU A 87 4.41 1.54 -6.89
C LEU A 87 3.73 1.48 -8.27
N VAL A 88 3.66 2.62 -8.95
CA VAL A 88 3.33 2.72 -10.37
C VAL A 88 4.59 2.90 -11.21
N PRO A 89 4.57 2.59 -12.52
CA PRO A 89 5.76 2.71 -13.36
C PRO A 89 6.33 4.12 -13.45
N GLU A 90 5.43 5.12 -13.54
CA GLU A 90 5.78 6.52 -13.75
C GLU A 90 4.74 7.45 -13.13
N PHE A 91 5.17 8.62 -12.69
CA PHE A 91 4.29 9.72 -12.28
C PHE A 91 4.92 11.07 -12.60
N ARG A 92 4.24 11.89 -13.43
CA ARG A 92 4.68 13.25 -13.83
C ARG A 92 6.13 13.29 -14.34
N GLY A 93 6.50 12.31 -15.18
CA GLY A 93 7.86 12.21 -15.74
C GLY A 93 8.88 11.56 -14.81
N ASN A 94 8.55 11.25 -13.56
CA ASN A 94 9.44 10.50 -12.65
C ASN A 94 9.36 9.01 -12.94
N PRO A 95 10.47 8.35 -13.29
CA PRO A 95 10.51 6.89 -13.52
C PRO A 95 10.50 6.13 -12.19
N MET A 96 9.31 5.96 -11.61
CA MET A 96 9.14 5.46 -10.24
C MET A 96 9.72 4.05 -10.05
N ILE A 97 9.62 3.16 -11.04
CA ILE A 97 10.25 1.84 -10.95
C ILE A 97 11.76 1.96 -10.72
N ASN A 98 12.44 2.83 -11.47
CA ASN A 98 13.88 3.00 -11.38
C ASN A 98 14.28 3.64 -10.05
N ILE A 99 13.56 4.66 -9.61
CA ILE A 99 13.76 5.32 -8.32
C ILE A 99 13.50 4.32 -7.18
N GLY A 100 12.40 3.57 -7.23
CA GLY A 100 12.05 2.56 -6.23
C GLY A 100 13.12 1.48 -6.10
N LYS A 101 13.63 0.93 -7.21
CA LYS A 101 14.73 -0.04 -7.20
C LYS A 101 15.99 0.52 -6.53
N LYS A 102 16.35 1.78 -6.79
CA LYS A 102 17.49 2.45 -6.16
C LYS A 102 17.26 2.69 -4.66
N SER A 103 16.02 3.04 -4.28
CA SER A 103 15.67 3.29 -2.88
C SER A 103 15.79 2.04 -1.99
N VAL A 104 15.63 0.86 -2.55
CA VAL A 104 15.75 -0.42 -1.82
C VAL A 104 17.09 -1.12 -2.03
N LEU A 105 18.02 -0.50 -2.75
CA LEU A 105 19.34 -1.09 -2.99
C LEU A 105 20.03 -1.40 -1.66
N ASN A 106 20.49 -2.65 -1.49
CA ASN A 106 21.08 -3.19 -0.26
C ASN A 106 20.13 -3.32 0.95
N ASN A 107 18.84 -3.08 0.78
CA ASN A 107 17.85 -3.35 1.83
C ASN A 107 17.33 -4.79 1.72
N THR A 108 17.88 -5.69 2.52
CA THR A 108 17.53 -7.12 2.51
C THR A 108 16.16 -7.43 3.11
N ALA A 109 15.51 -6.47 3.78
CA ALA A 109 14.17 -6.64 4.31
C ALA A 109 13.10 -6.57 3.22
N ILE A 110 13.34 -5.84 2.13
CA ILE A 110 12.41 -5.73 1.01
C ILE A 110 12.45 -7.02 0.19
N ARG A 111 11.36 -7.77 0.23
CA ARG A 111 11.19 -9.03 -0.50
C ARG A 111 10.63 -8.83 -1.91
N GLU A 112 9.81 -7.80 -2.10
CA GLU A 112 9.11 -7.57 -3.36
C GLU A 112 8.96 -6.09 -3.70
N ILE A 113 9.08 -5.79 -5.01
CA ILE A 113 8.65 -4.52 -5.61
C ILE A 113 7.54 -4.84 -6.60
N ILE A 114 6.36 -4.27 -6.38
CA ILE A 114 5.15 -4.62 -7.15
C ILE A 114 4.65 -3.39 -7.89
N ASN A 115 4.52 -3.53 -9.22
CA ASN A 115 3.76 -2.59 -10.02
C ASN A 115 2.27 -2.83 -9.78
N ILE A 116 1.57 -1.90 -9.12
CA ILE A 116 0.17 -2.05 -8.76
C ILE A 116 -0.78 -2.03 -9.96
N LEU A 117 -0.32 -1.58 -11.13
CA LEU A 117 -1.09 -1.62 -12.38
C LEU A 117 -0.99 -2.96 -13.10
N ASP A 118 -0.07 -3.83 -12.67
CA ASP A 118 0.07 -5.20 -13.14
C ASP A 118 -0.79 -6.13 -12.26
N TYR A 119 -1.97 -6.47 -12.77
CA TYR A 119 -2.93 -7.29 -12.04
C TYR A 119 -2.44 -8.72 -11.81
N ASP A 120 -1.69 -9.29 -12.73
CA ASP A 120 -1.15 -10.63 -12.59
C ASP A 120 -0.12 -10.68 -11.47
N ALA A 121 0.75 -9.66 -11.38
CA ALA A 121 1.70 -9.50 -10.29
C ALA A 121 0.98 -9.19 -8.96
N LEU A 122 -0.03 -8.32 -8.97
CA LEU A 122 -0.76 -7.91 -7.77
C LEU A 122 -1.52 -9.09 -7.14
N PHE A 123 -2.21 -9.90 -7.95
CA PHE A 123 -3.00 -11.05 -7.51
C PHE A 123 -2.22 -12.38 -7.54
N PHE A 124 -0.90 -12.32 -7.70
CA PHE A 124 -0.07 -13.52 -7.75
C PHE A 124 -0.26 -14.39 -6.51
N ASN A 125 -0.29 -15.72 -6.70
CA ASN A 125 -0.52 -16.73 -5.64
C ASN A 125 -1.85 -16.62 -4.88
N SER A 126 -2.89 -16.03 -5.45
CA SER A 126 -4.23 -16.04 -4.86
C SER A 126 -4.75 -17.47 -4.70
N LYS A 127 -4.61 -18.05 -3.50
CA LYS A 127 -5.11 -19.38 -3.14
C LYS A 127 -6.50 -19.27 -2.54
N LYS A 128 -7.46 -20.07 -3.02
CA LYS A 128 -8.85 -20.03 -2.56
C LYS A 128 -9.07 -20.44 -1.10
N ASN A 129 -8.10 -21.10 -0.46
CA ASN A 129 -8.23 -21.67 0.89
C ASN A 129 -7.36 -20.97 1.95
N VAL A 130 -7.00 -19.71 1.75
CA VAL A 130 -6.28 -18.94 2.75
C VAL A 130 -7.28 -18.45 3.80
N ILE A 131 -6.99 -18.72 5.08
CA ILE A 131 -7.73 -18.13 6.20
C ILE A 131 -7.12 -16.75 6.48
N LEU A 132 -7.93 -15.71 6.36
CA LEU A 132 -7.48 -14.36 6.73
C LEU A 132 -7.29 -14.26 8.24
N PRO A 133 -6.31 -13.51 8.72
CA PRO A 133 -6.09 -13.32 10.14
C PRO A 133 -7.25 -12.55 10.76
N HIS A 134 -7.48 -12.78 12.05
CA HIS A 134 -8.41 -11.94 12.81
C HIS A 134 -7.75 -10.58 13.07
N VAL A 135 -8.36 -9.51 12.59
CA VAL A 135 -7.91 -8.13 12.77
C VAL A 135 -8.73 -7.47 13.87
N GLN A 136 -8.06 -6.85 14.84
CA GLN A 136 -8.69 -6.14 15.96
C GLN A 136 -8.89 -4.65 15.63
N PRO A 137 -9.86 -3.96 16.21
CA PRO A 137 -10.07 -2.52 16.02
C PRO A 137 -8.83 -1.66 16.32
N ASP A 138 -8.05 -2.07 17.33
CA ASP A 138 -6.85 -1.34 17.77
C ASP A 138 -5.57 -1.75 17.03
N ASP A 139 -5.63 -2.76 16.15
CA ASP A 139 -4.50 -3.10 15.30
C ASP A 139 -4.14 -1.91 14.40
N ALA A 140 -2.86 -1.74 14.13
CA ALA A 140 -2.38 -0.74 13.18
C ALA A 140 -2.89 -1.07 11.77
N ALA A 141 -3.48 -0.07 11.10
CA ALA A 141 -3.96 -0.17 9.73
C ALA A 141 -3.08 0.58 8.75
N GLN A 142 -2.62 1.78 9.15
CA GLN A 142 -1.81 2.63 8.30
C GLN A 142 -0.70 3.34 9.09
N ILE A 143 0.38 3.69 8.39
CA ILE A 143 1.38 4.66 8.84
C ILE A 143 1.38 5.80 7.83
N GLN A 144 1.07 7.01 8.29
CA GLN A 144 1.09 8.22 7.48
C GLN A 144 2.24 9.11 7.90
N TYR A 145 3.10 9.45 6.94
CA TYR A 145 4.23 10.35 7.20
C TYR A 145 3.81 11.80 7.08
N THR A 146 4.12 12.58 8.11
CA THR A 146 3.90 14.04 8.16
C THR A 146 5.23 14.77 8.13
N SER A 147 5.24 15.99 7.59
CA SER A 147 6.40 16.89 7.66
C SER A 147 6.64 17.25 9.14
N GLY A 148 7.66 16.63 9.73
CA GLY A 148 8.04 16.95 11.12
C GLY A 148 8.67 18.33 11.24
N THR A 149 8.41 19.03 12.34
CA THR A 149 9.07 20.30 12.68
C THR A 149 10.58 20.15 12.95
N THR A 150 11.08 18.92 13.04
CA THR A 150 12.47 18.56 13.42
C THR A 150 13.33 18.09 12.24
N GLY A 151 12.90 18.29 10.98
CA GLY A 151 13.68 18.02 9.77
C GLY A 151 13.42 16.66 9.10
N PHE A 152 13.08 15.61 9.84
CA PHE A 152 12.73 14.31 9.26
C PHE A 152 11.23 14.02 9.40
N PRO A 153 10.58 13.46 8.37
CA PRO A 153 9.18 13.05 8.45
C PRO A 153 8.96 12.04 9.57
N LYS A 154 7.85 12.18 10.30
CA LYS A 154 7.43 11.25 11.35
C LYS A 154 6.25 10.41 10.87
N GLY A 155 6.31 9.11 11.08
CA GLY A 155 5.22 8.19 10.78
C GLY A 155 4.19 8.16 11.90
N ALA A 156 2.99 8.68 11.65
CA ALA A 156 1.85 8.54 12.56
C ALA A 156 1.16 7.20 12.29
N MET A 157 1.10 6.34 13.31
CA MET A 157 0.42 5.05 13.23
C MET A 157 -1.07 5.22 13.52
N LEU A 158 -1.91 4.78 12.60
CA LEU A 158 -3.37 4.86 12.68
C LEU A 158 -3.95 3.47 12.82
N SER A 159 -4.84 3.28 13.82
CA SER A 159 -5.56 2.02 13.99
C SER A 159 -6.78 1.95 13.07
N HIS A 160 -7.34 0.73 12.88
CA HIS A 160 -8.59 0.53 12.16
C HIS A 160 -9.73 1.36 12.77
N LEU A 161 -9.86 1.34 14.08
CA LEU A 161 -10.88 2.11 14.80
C LEU A 161 -10.70 3.61 14.60
N GLY A 162 -9.46 4.11 14.64
CA GLY A 162 -9.15 5.51 14.41
C GLY A 162 -9.56 5.99 13.03
N LEU A 163 -9.29 5.19 11.99
CA LEU A 163 -9.70 5.50 10.61
C LEU A 163 -11.23 5.51 10.44
N ILE A 164 -11.93 4.52 11.04
CA ILE A 164 -13.41 4.45 10.98
C ILE A 164 -14.03 5.64 11.69
N ASN A 165 -13.56 5.97 12.90
CA ASN A 165 -14.07 7.11 13.65
C ASN A 165 -13.86 8.43 12.90
N ASN A 166 -12.68 8.62 12.29
CA ASN A 166 -12.41 9.82 11.48
C ASN A 166 -13.29 9.93 10.24
N ALA A 167 -13.75 8.81 9.69
CA ALA A 167 -14.66 8.81 8.55
C ALA A 167 -16.14 9.00 8.96
N TYR A 168 -16.47 8.72 10.22
CA TYR A 168 -17.84 8.83 10.74
C TYR A 168 -18.20 10.24 11.21
N PHE A 169 -17.25 11.01 11.73
CA PHE A 169 -17.41 12.37 12.23
C PHE A 169 -16.86 13.42 11.27
#